data_3ecefa49968d75a411a33896cde6f7b4
#
_entry.id   3ecefa49968d75a411a33896cde6f7b4
#
_cell.length_a   1.000
_cell.length_b   1.000
_cell.length_c   1.000
_cell.angle_alpha   90.00
_cell.angle_beta   90.00
_cell.angle_gamma   90.00
#
_symmetry.space_group_name_H-M   'P 1'
#
loop_
_entity.id
_entity.type
_entity.pdbx_description
1 polymer ?
#
loop_
_entity_poly.entity_id
_entity_poly.type
_entity_poly.pdbx_seq_one_letter_code
_entity_poly.pdbx_strand_id
1 'polypeptide(L)'
;MTLLTLNNLSVRRGQCPVVDDVSLKINRNELVGLVGPNGAGKTTLLKAALGLIEHTGNSSLAKLSLKERSLTAAWMPQEREINWPISVLETIKLGQLSPSLKLDKDKIINDALDRTGLTNYRERISTELSGGEQARVLLARALAQNTPLILADEPIAGLDPATQLTTMKMFGDLAKEGKGVLISLHDLNLAATFCTKIIMLDKGQLHAVGNPAKIMTDENLEKVFNIRAYHARTDKGIICQPIEVLSHSY
;
A
#
# COMPACT_ATOMS: atom_id res chain seq x y z
N MET A 1 1.54 -17.78 -7.12
CA MET A 1 2.42 -17.14 -8.14
C MET A 1 2.96 -15.85 -7.57
N THR A 2 4.27 -15.65 -7.61
CA THR A 2 4.94 -14.46 -7.07
C THR A 2 4.82 -13.29 -8.07
N LEU A 3 4.51 -12.11 -7.56
CA LEU A 3 4.35 -10.87 -8.33
C LEU A 3 5.51 -9.90 -8.13
N LEU A 4 6.10 -9.88 -6.93
CA LEU A 4 7.26 -9.07 -6.59
C LEU A 4 8.26 -9.91 -5.81
N THR A 5 9.53 -9.82 -6.18
CA THR A 5 10.66 -10.38 -5.42
C THR A 5 11.71 -9.30 -5.23
N LEU A 6 12.09 -9.08 -3.98
CA LEU A 6 13.24 -8.27 -3.60
C LEU A 6 14.33 -9.19 -3.05
N ASN A 7 15.58 -8.99 -3.46
CA ASN A 7 16.73 -9.72 -2.93
C ASN A 7 17.84 -8.72 -2.58
N ASN A 8 18.18 -8.65 -1.30
CA ASN A 8 19.23 -7.80 -0.73
C ASN A 8 19.11 -6.34 -1.20
N LEU A 9 17.86 -5.83 -1.26
CA LEU A 9 17.58 -4.48 -1.73
C LEU A 9 17.98 -3.46 -0.67
N SER A 10 18.84 -2.51 -1.07
CA SER A 10 19.30 -1.44 -0.20
C SER A 10 19.22 -0.08 -0.89
N VAL A 11 18.89 0.97 -0.12
CA VAL A 11 18.85 2.36 -0.55
C VAL A 11 19.63 3.23 0.41
N ARG A 12 20.46 4.13 -0.10
CA ARG A 12 21.23 5.09 0.68
C ARG A 12 20.85 6.53 0.35
N ARG A 13 20.88 7.40 1.36
CA ARG A 13 20.89 8.86 1.18
C ARG A 13 22.23 9.39 1.67
N GLY A 14 23.13 9.72 0.71
CA GLY A 14 24.53 9.94 1.04
C GLY A 14 25.16 8.68 1.63
N GLN A 15 25.71 8.80 2.83
CA GLN A 15 26.30 7.64 3.53
C GLN A 15 25.31 6.88 4.42
N CYS A 16 24.13 7.43 4.68
CA CYS A 16 23.15 6.82 5.59
C CYS A 16 22.31 5.78 4.87
N PRO A 17 22.24 4.50 5.33
CA PRO A 17 21.30 3.53 4.84
C PRO A 17 19.89 3.92 5.29
N VAL A 18 18.93 3.98 4.33
CA VAL A 18 17.50 4.22 4.59
C VAL A 18 16.73 2.91 4.48
N VAL A 19 17.16 2.03 3.58
CA VAL A 19 16.75 0.63 3.47
C VAL A 19 18.03 -0.19 3.38
N ASP A 20 18.11 -1.26 4.14
CA ASP A 20 19.33 -2.04 4.29
C ASP A 20 19.01 -3.54 4.21
N ASP A 21 19.50 -4.17 3.16
CA ASP A 21 19.47 -5.62 2.92
C ASP A 21 18.08 -6.28 3.02
N VAL A 22 17.05 -5.65 2.44
CA VAL A 22 15.69 -6.17 2.51
C VAL A 22 15.44 -7.21 1.42
N SER A 23 15.05 -8.42 1.85
CA SER A 23 14.63 -9.52 0.98
C SER A 23 13.22 -9.96 1.32
N LEU A 24 12.30 -9.94 0.33
CA LEU A 24 10.90 -10.32 0.52
C LEU A 24 10.22 -10.76 -0.78
N LYS A 25 9.03 -11.38 -0.65
CA LYS A 25 8.19 -11.75 -1.80
C LYS A 25 6.74 -11.39 -1.53
N ILE A 26 6.07 -10.88 -2.57
CA ILE A 26 4.63 -10.64 -2.60
C ILE A 26 4.01 -11.59 -3.65
N ASN A 27 2.98 -12.31 -3.26
CA ASN A 27 2.30 -13.26 -4.11
C ASN A 27 0.91 -12.77 -4.51
N ARG A 28 0.29 -13.46 -5.47
CA ARG A 28 -1.15 -13.33 -5.72
C ARG A 28 -1.95 -13.72 -4.48
N ASN A 29 -3.13 -13.15 -4.35
CA ASN A 29 -4.05 -13.41 -3.24
C ASN A 29 -3.53 -12.97 -1.85
N GLU A 30 -2.52 -12.09 -1.81
CA GLU A 30 -2.02 -11.51 -0.57
C GLU A 30 -2.41 -10.03 -0.46
N LEU A 31 -3.01 -9.65 0.67
CA LEU A 31 -3.05 -8.28 1.15
C LEU A 31 -1.95 -8.12 2.20
N VAL A 32 -0.88 -7.42 1.84
CA VAL A 32 0.33 -7.29 2.65
C VAL A 32 0.41 -5.89 3.24
N GLY A 33 0.43 -5.81 4.56
CA GLY A 33 0.67 -4.58 5.31
C GLY A 33 2.15 -4.37 5.58
N LEU A 34 2.70 -3.27 5.12
CA LEU A 34 4.04 -2.80 5.44
C LEU A 34 3.96 -1.84 6.62
N VAL A 35 4.36 -2.29 7.80
CA VAL A 35 4.29 -1.50 9.03
C VAL A 35 5.69 -1.17 9.55
N GLY A 36 5.79 -0.14 10.39
CA GLY A 36 7.03 0.31 11.00
C GLY A 36 6.89 1.76 11.44
N PRO A 37 7.72 2.25 12.37
CA PRO A 37 7.68 3.63 12.83
C PRO A 37 7.93 4.64 11.70
N ASN A 38 7.72 5.92 12.00
CA ASN A 38 8.08 6.99 11.09
C ASN A 38 9.60 6.96 10.85
N GLY A 39 10.01 7.11 9.59
CA GLY A 39 11.41 6.99 9.22
C GLY A 39 11.95 5.55 9.06
N ALA A 40 11.15 4.51 9.28
CA ALA A 40 11.58 3.11 9.09
C ALA A 40 11.91 2.71 7.65
N GLY A 41 11.68 3.60 6.67
CA GLY A 41 12.03 3.35 5.26
C GLY A 41 10.89 2.80 4.40
N LYS A 42 9.63 2.77 4.88
CA LYS A 42 8.48 2.20 4.16
C LYS A 42 8.29 2.77 2.74
N THR A 43 8.12 4.09 2.61
CA THR A 43 8.00 4.79 1.33
C THR A 43 9.21 4.55 0.42
N THR A 44 10.41 4.58 1.00
CA THR A 44 11.66 4.35 0.27
C THR A 44 11.72 2.93 -0.28
N LEU A 45 11.33 1.93 0.51
CA LEU A 45 11.25 0.55 0.08
C LEU A 45 10.25 0.35 -1.08
N LEU A 46 9.05 0.95 -0.98
CA LEU A 46 8.04 0.88 -2.05
C LEU A 46 8.54 1.53 -3.34
N LYS A 47 9.14 2.72 -3.26
CA LYS A 47 9.73 3.41 -4.43
C LYS A 47 10.88 2.63 -5.06
N ALA A 48 11.78 2.05 -4.24
CA ALA A 48 12.88 1.23 -4.72
C ALA A 48 12.39 -0.09 -5.33
N ALA A 49 11.39 -0.74 -4.73
CA ALA A 49 10.76 -1.94 -5.27
C ALA A 49 10.21 -1.71 -6.69
N LEU A 50 9.66 -0.53 -6.95
CA LEU A 50 9.19 -0.09 -8.27
C LEU A 50 10.31 0.38 -9.21
N GLY A 51 11.55 0.53 -8.73
CA GLY A 51 12.64 1.12 -9.49
C GLY A 51 12.42 2.61 -9.82
N LEU A 52 11.75 3.35 -8.94
CA LEU A 52 11.54 4.79 -9.04
C LEU A 52 12.68 5.61 -8.43
N ILE A 53 13.55 4.98 -7.66
CA ILE A 53 14.74 5.56 -7.05
C ILE A 53 15.92 4.59 -7.19
N GLU A 54 17.13 5.12 -7.11
CA GLU A 54 18.36 4.34 -7.14
C GLU A 54 18.44 3.39 -5.94
N HIS A 55 18.89 2.17 -6.18
CA HIS A 55 19.03 1.12 -5.18
C HIS A 55 20.13 0.13 -5.59
N THR A 56 20.65 -0.61 -4.63
CA THR A 56 21.47 -1.80 -4.85
C THR A 56 20.64 -3.06 -4.56
N GLY A 57 21.17 -4.24 -4.89
CA GLY A 57 20.41 -5.48 -4.83
C GLY A 57 19.46 -5.63 -6.02
N ASN A 58 18.41 -6.40 -5.85
CA ASN A 58 17.50 -6.74 -6.96
C ASN A 58 16.04 -6.53 -6.61
N SER A 59 15.29 -5.87 -7.51
CA SER A 59 13.84 -5.89 -7.58
C SER A 59 13.39 -6.49 -8.91
N SER A 60 12.46 -7.45 -8.86
CA SER A 60 11.89 -8.03 -10.07
C SER A 60 11.13 -7.01 -10.93
N LEU A 61 10.54 -5.96 -10.32
CA LEU A 61 9.86 -4.88 -11.05
C LEU A 61 10.83 -3.87 -11.65
N ALA A 62 11.91 -3.53 -10.94
CA ALA A 62 12.90 -2.56 -11.43
C ALA A 62 13.65 -3.04 -12.68
N LYS A 63 13.71 -4.36 -12.89
CA LYS A 63 14.31 -4.99 -14.08
C LYS A 63 13.43 -4.93 -15.31
N LEU A 64 12.14 -4.68 -15.14
CA LEU A 64 11.18 -4.57 -16.24
C LEU A 64 11.35 -3.24 -16.98
N SER A 65 11.09 -3.24 -18.29
CA SER A 65 10.91 -2.01 -19.05
C SER A 65 9.75 -1.20 -18.46
N LEU A 66 9.71 0.10 -18.71
CA LEU A 66 8.62 0.98 -18.24
C LEU A 66 7.25 0.45 -18.68
N LYS A 67 7.14 -0.05 -19.91
CA LYS A 67 5.90 -0.65 -20.45
C LYS A 67 5.50 -1.91 -19.69
N GLU A 68 6.41 -2.85 -19.50
CA GLU A 68 6.12 -4.09 -18.77
C GLU A 68 5.77 -3.82 -17.31
N ARG A 69 6.49 -2.88 -16.67
CA ARG A 69 6.23 -2.46 -15.29
C ARG A 69 4.85 -1.84 -15.15
N SER A 70 4.44 -0.96 -16.07
CA SER A 70 3.11 -0.35 -16.07
C SER A 70 1.96 -1.35 -16.28
N LEU A 71 2.23 -2.50 -16.90
CA LEU A 71 1.28 -3.60 -17.03
C LEU A 71 1.31 -4.55 -15.83
N THR A 72 2.35 -4.49 -14.99
CA THR A 72 2.55 -5.40 -13.86
C THR A 72 2.12 -4.81 -12.53
N ALA A 73 2.40 -3.53 -12.30
CA ALA A 73 2.18 -2.89 -11.00
C ALA A 73 1.59 -1.49 -11.13
N ALA A 74 0.53 -1.22 -10.36
CA ALA A 74 0.00 0.12 -10.13
C ALA A 74 0.65 0.73 -8.89
N TRP A 75 0.84 2.04 -8.92
CA TRP A 75 1.40 2.80 -7.82
C TRP A 75 0.48 3.93 -7.37
N MET A 76 0.17 3.96 -6.07
CA MET A 76 -0.50 5.08 -5.40
C MET A 76 0.49 5.71 -4.41
N PRO A 77 1.00 6.92 -4.69
CA PRO A 77 1.90 7.64 -3.77
C PRO A 77 1.14 8.20 -2.56
N GLN A 78 1.89 8.55 -1.52
CA GLN A 78 1.36 9.21 -0.32
C GLN A 78 0.83 10.62 -0.63
N GLU A 79 1.47 11.33 -1.55
CA GLU A 79 1.03 12.65 -2.01
C GLU A 79 -0.30 12.53 -2.75
N ARG A 80 -1.28 13.35 -2.34
CA ARG A 80 -2.68 13.23 -2.80
C ARG A 80 -3.19 14.48 -3.52
N GLU A 81 -2.31 15.41 -3.84
CA GLU A 81 -2.70 16.63 -4.51
C GLU A 81 -3.03 16.35 -5.98
N ILE A 82 -4.24 16.75 -6.37
CA ILE A 82 -4.66 16.83 -7.77
C ILE A 82 -4.64 18.30 -8.15
N ASN A 83 -3.63 18.71 -8.90
CA ASN A 83 -3.41 20.11 -9.24
C ASN A 83 -4.10 20.55 -10.56
N TRP A 84 -4.67 19.62 -11.30
CA TRP A 84 -5.29 19.89 -12.58
C TRP A 84 -6.81 19.89 -12.49
N PRO A 85 -7.50 20.95 -12.97
CA PRO A 85 -8.95 21.07 -12.90
C PRO A 85 -9.63 20.23 -14.00
N ILE A 86 -9.42 18.91 -13.96
CA ILE A 86 -10.07 17.93 -14.83
C ILE A 86 -11.10 17.13 -14.03
N SER A 87 -12.05 16.51 -14.72
CA SER A 87 -13.09 15.72 -14.06
C SER A 87 -12.52 14.46 -13.37
N VAL A 88 -13.28 13.91 -12.44
CA VAL A 88 -12.99 12.61 -11.81
C VAL A 88 -12.78 11.53 -12.87
N LEU A 89 -13.68 11.49 -13.86
CA LEU A 89 -13.59 10.54 -14.96
C LEU A 89 -12.30 10.68 -15.75
N GLU A 90 -11.90 11.90 -16.10
CA GLU A 90 -10.66 12.16 -16.83
C GLU A 90 -9.44 11.79 -16.01
N THR A 91 -9.44 12.12 -14.70
CA THR A 91 -8.36 11.71 -13.78
C THR A 91 -8.20 10.20 -13.73
N ILE A 92 -9.31 9.44 -13.67
CA ILE A 92 -9.29 7.97 -13.64
C ILE A 92 -8.79 7.40 -14.98
N LYS A 93 -9.20 7.99 -16.10
CA LYS A 93 -8.73 7.60 -17.45
C LYS A 93 -7.21 7.72 -17.60
N LEU A 94 -6.53 8.62 -16.88
CA LEU A 94 -5.06 8.68 -16.88
C LEU A 94 -4.42 7.36 -16.40
N GLY A 95 -5.10 6.56 -15.57
CA GLY A 95 -4.65 5.22 -15.20
C GLY A 95 -4.56 4.25 -16.38
N GLN A 96 -5.28 4.51 -17.46
CA GLN A 96 -5.33 3.67 -18.65
C GLN A 96 -4.40 4.09 -19.80
N LEU A 97 -3.49 5.03 -19.56
CA LEU A 97 -2.48 5.44 -20.54
C LEU A 97 -1.48 4.32 -20.86
N SER A 98 -1.37 3.33 -19.97
CA SER A 98 -0.63 2.10 -20.27
C SER A 98 -1.37 1.29 -21.36
N PRO A 99 -0.65 0.77 -22.36
CA PRO A 99 -1.25 -0.01 -23.44
C PRO A 99 -1.71 -1.38 -22.92
N SER A 100 -2.87 -1.44 -22.28
CA SER A 100 -3.50 -2.70 -21.92
C SER A 100 -4.16 -3.30 -23.15
N LEU A 101 -3.78 -4.53 -23.47
CA LEU A 101 -4.28 -5.28 -24.60
C LEU A 101 -5.77 -5.62 -24.39
N LYS A 102 -6.62 -5.24 -25.36
CA LYS A 102 -7.97 -5.78 -25.61
C LYS A 102 -8.97 -5.84 -24.43
N LEU A 103 -8.79 -5.07 -23.36
CA LEU A 103 -9.73 -5.00 -22.26
C LEU A 103 -10.79 -3.92 -22.52
N ASP A 104 -12.00 -4.19 -22.06
CA ASP A 104 -13.08 -3.19 -22.06
C ASP A 104 -12.73 -2.07 -21.08
N LYS A 105 -12.20 -0.97 -21.62
CA LYS A 105 -11.73 0.18 -20.84
C LYS A 105 -12.84 0.83 -20.03
N ASP A 106 -14.04 0.91 -20.60
CA ASP A 106 -15.18 1.53 -19.93
C ASP A 106 -15.66 0.67 -18.76
N LYS A 107 -15.65 -0.63 -18.89
CA LYS A 107 -15.96 -1.56 -17.79
C LYS A 107 -14.97 -1.41 -16.63
N ILE A 108 -13.67 -1.32 -16.92
CA ILE A 108 -12.63 -1.14 -15.88
C ILE A 108 -12.81 0.21 -15.16
N ILE A 109 -13.11 1.28 -15.87
CA ILE A 109 -13.34 2.60 -15.28
C ILE A 109 -14.59 2.57 -14.40
N ASN A 110 -15.68 1.98 -14.88
CA ASN A 110 -16.91 1.86 -14.10
C ASN A 110 -16.70 1.03 -12.83
N ASP A 111 -16.00 -0.10 -12.92
CA ASP A 111 -15.63 -0.90 -11.74
C ASP A 111 -14.77 -0.12 -10.74
N ALA A 112 -13.81 0.68 -11.21
CA ALA A 112 -12.99 1.52 -10.36
C ALA A 112 -13.82 2.62 -9.66
N LEU A 113 -14.75 3.27 -10.38
CA LEU A 113 -15.68 4.27 -9.84
C LEU A 113 -16.58 3.65 -8.75
N ASP A 114 -17.16 2.48 -9.02
CA ASP A 114 -18.07 1.79 -8.11
C ASP A 114 -17.35 1.36 -6.83
N ARG A 115 -16.18 0.72 -6.95
CA ARG A 115 -15.36 0.27 -5.81
C ARG A 115 -14.92 1.41 -4.90
N THR A 116 -14.73 2.61 -5.45
CA THR A 116 -14.29 3.78 -4.68
C THR A 116 -15.45 4.71 -4.28
N GLY A 117 -16.69 4.37 -4.63
CA GLY A 117 -17.89 5.17 -4.33
C GLY A 117 -17.90 6.52 -5.05
N LEU A 118 -17.35 6.57 -6.28
CA LEU A 118 -17.23 7.80 -7.05
C LEU A 118 -18.18 7.88 -8.25
N THR A 119 -19.10 6.94 -8.41
CA THR A 119 -20.03 6.87 -9.56
C THR A 119 -20.80 8.17 -9.76
N ASN A 120 -21.30 8.78 -8.66
CA ASN A 120 -22.03 10.04 -8.71
C ASN A 120 -21.14 11.30 -8.79
N TYR A 121 -19.81 11.11 -8.76
CA TYR A 121 -18.82 12.21 -8.82
C TYR A 121 -18.17 12.33 -10.20
N ARG A 122 -18.56 11.49 -11.14
CA ARG A 122 -17.91 11.28 -12.43
C ARG A 122 -17.54 12.57 -13.17
N GLU A 123 -18.46 13.54 -13.19
CA GLU A 123 -18.33 14.81 -13.91
C GLU A 123 -17.81 15.95 -13.02
N ARG A 124 -17.63 15.72 -11.71
CA ARG A 124 -17.11 16.77 -10.82
C ARG A 124 -15.65 17.04 -11.10
N ILE A 125 -15.24 18.28 -10.93
CA ILE A 125 -13.84 18.70 -11.06
C ILE A 125 -13.05 18.16 -9.85
N SER A 126 -11.96 17.44 -10.12
CA SER A 126 -11.18 16.74 -9.10
C SER A 126 -10.55 17.68 -8.06
N THR A 127 -10.20 18.91 -8.45
CA THR A 127 -9.61 19.93 -7.53
C THR A 127 -10.63 20.53 -6.56
N GLU A 128 -11.94 20.39 -6.82
CA GLU A 128 -13.03 20.89 -5.95
C GLU A 128 -13.46 19.87 -4.88
N LEU A 129 -12.87 18.67 -4.91
CA LEU A 129 -13.17 17.61 -3.98
C LEU A 129 -12.41 17.78 -2.66
N SER A 130 -12.99 17.28 -1.57
CA SER A 130 -12.29 17.16 -0.29
C SER A 130 -11.05 16.25 -0.41
N GLY A 131 -10.08 16.40 0.50
CA GLY A 131 -8.87 15.57 0.48
C GLY A 131 -9.14 14.07 0.52
N GLY A 132 -10.19 13.64 1.26
CA GLY A 132 -10.62 12.24 1.29
C GLY A 132 -11.24 11.78 -0.04
N GLU A 133 -12.01 12.64 -0.72
CA GLU A 133 -12.55 12.35 -2.05
C GLU A 133 -11.44 12.30 -3.09
N GLN A 134 -10.46 13.23 -3.04
CA GLN A 134 -9.29 13.19 -3.93
C GLN A 134 -8.47 11.91 -3.73
N ALA A 135 -8.27 11.47 -2.49
CA ALA A 135 -7.62 10.18 -2.20
C ALA A 135 -8.35 9.01 -2.88
N ARG A 136 -9.69 8.98 -2.86
CA ARG A 136 -10.50 7.96 -3.55
C ARG A 136 -10.35 8.06 -5.08
N VAL A 137 -10.26 9.27 -5.65
CA VAL A 137 -10.01 9.46 -7.09
C VAL A 137 -8.65 8.91 -7.50
N LEU A 138 -7.59 9.18 -6.73
CA LEU A 138 -6.26 8.64 -7.01
C LEU A 138 -6.21 7.11 -6.86
N LEU A 139 -6.96 6.57 -5.91
CA LEU A 139 -7.12 5.13 -5.76
C LEU A 139 -7.85 4.54 -6.98
N ALA A 140 -8.97 5.14 -7.41
CA ALA A 140 -9.68 4.71 -8.61
C ALA A 140 -8.79 4.77 -9.87
N ARG A 141 -7.95 5.80 -9.99
CA ARG A 141 -6.95 5.89 -11.07
C ARG A 141 -5.95 4.72 -11.03
N ALA A 142 -5.48 4.34 -9.85
CA ALA A 142 -4.58 3.18 -9.71
C ALA A 142 -5.30 1.86 -10.05
N LEU A 143 -6.57 1.69 -9.66
CA LEU A 143 -7.39 0.54 -10.01
C LEU A 143 -7.67 0.45 -11.51
N ALA A 144 -7.90 1.58 -12.17
CA ALA A 144 -8.15 1.66 -13.61
C ALA A 144 -6.95 1.19 -14.46
N GLN A 145 -5.75 1.15 -13.91
CA GLN A 145 -4.58 0.56 -14.53
C GLN A 145 -4.71 -0.96 -14.70
N ASN A 146 -5.57 -1.60 -13.90
CA ASN A 146 -5.93 -3.03 -13.93
C ASN A 146 -4.74 -4.00 -13.91
N THR A 147 -3.75 -3.71 -13.08
CA THR A 147 -2.54 -4.52 -12.94
C THR A 147 -2.75 -5.69 -11.97
N PRO A 148 -1.94 -6.76 -12.05
CA PRO A 148 -1.95 -7.86 -11.08
C PRO A 148 -1.41 -7.48 -9.69
N LEU A 149 -0.60 -6.43 -9.58
CA LEU A 149 -0.03 -5.95 -8.33
C LEU A 149 -0.39 -4.48 -8.10
N ILE A 150 -0.73 -4.15 -6.87
CA ILE A 150 -0.98 -2.78 -6.42
C ILE A 150 -0.03 -2.47 -5.26
N LEU A 151 0.72 -1.39 -5.39
CA LEU A 151 1.49 -0.81 -4.29
C LEU A 151 0.85 0.53 -3.91
N ALA A 152 0.60 0.75 -2.62
CA ALA A 152 0.05 2.02 -2.16
C ALA A 152 0.74 2.49 -0.88
N ASP A 153 1.12 3.75 -0.86
CA ASP A 153 1.78 4.36 0.27
C ASP A 153 0.76 5.15 1.10
N GLU A 154 0.48 4.67 2.30
CA GLU A 154 -0.49 5.23 3.25
C GLU A 154 -1.88 5.51 2.64
N PRO A 155 -2.51 4.54 1.94
CA PRO A 155 -3.73 4.79 1.15
C PRO A 155 -4.93 5.25 1.97
N ILE A 156 -4.93 5.02 3.27
CA ILE A 156 -6.05 5.33 4.19
C ILE A 156 -5.76 6.48 5.15
N ALA A 157 -4.57 7.09 5.11
CA ALA A 157 -4.24 8.20 6.01
C ALA A 157 -5.18 9.39 5.77
N GLY A 158 -5.64 10.06 6.84
CA GLY A 158 -6.54 11.22 6.74
C GLY A 158 -7.96 10.92 6.25
N LEU A 159 -8.34 9.65 6.06
CA LEU A 159 -9.71 9.26 5.81
C LEU A 159 -10.48 9.08 7.12
N ASP A 160 -11.79 9.31 7.10
CA ASP A 160 -12.66 8.97 8.23
C ASP A 160 -12.72 7.45 8.46
N PRO A 161 -13.07 6.98 9.68
CA PRO A 161 -13.03 5.55 10.01
C PRO A 161 -13.89 4.68 9.10
N ALA A 162 -15.05 5.13 8.65
CA ALA A 162 -15.91 4.35 7.77
C ALA A 162 -15.29 4.16 6.40
N THR A 163 -14.67 5.22 5.85
CA THR A 163 -13.95 5.18 4.58
C THR A 163 -12.68 4.33 4.69
N GLN A 164 -11.94 4.39 5.81
CA GLN A 164 -10.79 3.51 6.06
C GLN A 164 -11.19 2.02 6.01
N LEU A 165 -12.25 1.64 6.74
CA LEU A 165 -12.74 0.26 6.76
C LEU A 165 -13.20 -0.22 5.37
N THR A 166 -13.93 0.63 4.64
CA THR A 166 -14.39 0.32 3.29
C THR A 166 -13.21 0.13 2.33
N THR A 167 -12.20 0.98 2.42
CA THR A 167 -10.98 0.89 1.60
C THR A 167 -10.18 -0.37 1.91
N MET A 168 -10.01 -0.70 3.20
CA MET A 168 -9.31 -1.93 3.59
C MET A 168 -10.05 -3.19 3.14
N LYS A 169 -11.39 -3.20 3.25
CA LYS A 169 -12.22 -4.29 2.72
C LYS A 169 -12.04 -4.44 1.20
N MET A 170 -12.10 -3.35 0.46
CA MET A 170 -11.88 -3.34 -0.99
C MET A 170 -10.50 -3.93 -1.35
N PHE A 171 -9.42 -3.56 -0.66
CA PHE A 171 -8.10 -4.17 -0.88
C PHE A 171 -8.11 -5.68 -0.59
N GLY A 172 -8.81 -6.11 0.46
CA GLY A 172 -8.99 -7.52 0.77
C GLY A 172 -9.74 -8.28 -0.34
N ASP A 173 -10.77 -7.67 -0.91
CA ASP A 173 -11.54 -8.27 -2.01
C ASP A 173 -10.71 -8.34 -3.29
N LEU A 174 -9.93 -7.31 -3.63
CA LEU A 174 -8.97 -7.34 -4.74
C LEU A 174 -7.93 -8.47 -4.58
N ALA A 175 -7.46 -8.71 -3.35
CA ALA A 175 -6.56 -9.82 -3.08
C ALA A 175 -7.26 -11.17 -3.33
N LYS A 176 -8.50 -11.37 -2.86
CA LYS A 176 -9.29 -12.58 -3.12
C LYS A 176 -9.55 -12.80 -4.61
N GLU A 177 -9.68 -11.72 -5.40
CA GLU A 177 -9.83 -11.76 -6.86
C GLU A 177 -8.53 -12.11 -7.61
N GLY A 178 -7.45 -12.39 -6.91
CA GLY A 178 -6.18 -12.84 -7.51
C GLY A 178 -5.11 -11.77 -7.66
N LYS A 179 -5.34 -10.54 -7.19
CA LYS A 179 -4.29 -9.50 -7.16
C LYS A 179 -3.36 -9.70 -5.96
N GLY A 180 -2.15 -9.16 -6.04
CA GLY A 180 -1.30 -8.89 -4.90
C GLY A 180 -1.46 -7.42 -4.50
N VAL A 181 -1.56 -7.14 -3.22
CA VAL A 181 -1.70 -5.77 -2.71
C VAL A 181 -0.66 -5.56 -1.61
N LEU A 182 0.22 -4.58 -1.78
CA LEU A 182 1.21 -4.16 -0.79
C LEU A 182 0.93 -2.71 -0.40
N ILE A 183 0.56 -2.50 0.85
CA ILE A 183 0.20 -1.16 1.36
C ILE A 183 1.01 -0.81 2.60
N SER A 184 1.54 0.40 2.68
CA SER A 184 2.09 0.91 3.94
C SER A 184 0.97 1.40 4.85
N LEU A 185 1.08 1.10 6.14
CA LEU A 185 0.08 1.41 7.14
C LEU A 185 0.73 1.91 8.43
N HIS A 186 0.10 2.90 9.07
CA HIS A 186 0.42 3.32 10.44
C HIS A 186 -0.52 2.67 11.46
N ASP A 187 -1.74 2.38 11.07
CA ASP A 187 -2.72 1.74 11.95
C ASP A 187 -2.46 0.25 12.06
N LEU A 188 -1.90 -0.15 13.21
CA LEU A 188 -1.56 -1.54 13.52
C LEU A 188 -2.80 -2.42 13.66
N ASN A 189 -3.91 -1.84 14.12
CA ASN A 189 -5.17 -2.58 14.28
C ASN A 189 -5.78 -2.91 12.91
N LEU A 190 -5.83 -1.95 11.99
CA LEU A 190 -6.29 -2.21 10.62
C LEU A 190 -5.37 -3.18 9.88
N ALA A 191 -4.04 -3.07 10.08
CA ALA A 191 -3.09 -4.02 9.53
C ALA A 191 -3.33 -5.44 10.07
N ALA A 192 -3.50 -5.60 11.38
CA ALA A 192 -3.74 -6.89 12.03
C ALA A 192 -5.07 -7.52 11.62
N THR A 193 -6.12 -6.70 11.44
CA THR A 193 -7.49 -7.17 11.13
C THR A 193 -7.64 -7.59 9.66
N PHE A 194 -7.08 -6.83 8.73
CA PHE A 194 -7.37 -7.00 7.30
C PHE A 194 -6.28 -7.68 6.49
N CYS A 195 -5.00 -7.53 6.88
CA CYS A 195 -3.91 -8.06 6.08
C CYS A 195 -3.77 -9.58 6.25
N THR A 196 -3.46 -10.26 5.17
CA THR A 196 -3.12 -11.69 5.17
C THR A 196 -1.68 -11.92 5.62
N LYS A 197 -0.84 -10.88 5.48
CA LYS A 197 0.58 -10.92 5.80
C LYS A 197 1.05 -9.53 6.24
N ILE A 198 1.94 -9.48 7.21
CA ILE A 198 2.60 -8.27 7.68
C ILE A 198 4.09 -8.35 7.37
N ILE A 199 4.63 -7.23 6.93
CA ILE A 199 6.06 -6.95 6.85
C ILE A 199 6.33 -5.82 7.83
N MET A 200 7.15 -6.08 8.83
CA MET A 200 7.51 -5.10 9.85
C MET A 200 8.94 -4.61 9.59
N LEU A 201 9.09 -3.31 9.38
CA LEU A 201 10.39 -2.65 9.21
C LEU A 201 10.79 -1.91 10.49
N ASP A 202 12.06 -1.99 10.83
CA ASP A 202 12.71 -1.13 11.82
C ASP A 202 14.03 -0.60 11.25
N LYS A 203 14.24 0.71 11.32
CA LYS A 203 15.49 1.39 10.90
C LYS A 203 16.05 0.92 9.55
N GLY A 204 15.17 0.75 8.58
CA GLY A 204 15.51 0.33 7.21
C GLY A 204 15.68 -1.18 7.02
N GLN A 205 15.61 -1.98 8.06
CA GLN A 205 15.79 -3.44 8.00
C GLN A 205 14.47 -4.19 8.17
N LEU A 206 14.42 -5.40 7.64
CA LEU A 206 13.30 -6.31 7.83
C LEU A 206 13.38 -6.90 9.25
N HIS A 207 12.48 -6.45 10.14
CA HIS A 207 12.41 -6.98 11.50
C HIS A 207 11.67 -8.32 11.56
N ALA A 208 10.48 -8.39 10.95
CA ALA A 208 9.66 -9.59 10.95
C ALA A 208 8.75 -9.65 9.71
N VAL A 209 8.42 -10.87 9.27
CA VAL A 209 7.47 -11.11 8.17
C VAL A 209 6.64 -12.36 8.44
N GLY A 210 5.32 -12.27 8.25
CA GLY A 210 4.44 -13.42 8.42
C GLY A 210 2.97 -13.06 8.60
N ASN A 211 2.21 -14.04 9.09
CA ASN A 211 0.81 -13.86 9.43
C ASN A 211 0.65 -12.85 10.59
N PRO A 212 -0.37 -11.97 10.54
CA PRO A 212 -0.59 -10.96 11.59
C PRO A 212 -0.54 -11.50 13.02
N ALA A 213 -1.14 -12.67 13.28
CA ALA A 213 -1.14 -13.28 14.60
C ALA A 213 0.25 -13.63 15.15
N LYS A 214 1.21 -13.86 14.26
CA LYS A 214 2.59 -14.19 14.62
C LYS A 214 3.50 -12.99 14.69
N ILE A 215 3.12 -11.89 14.04
CA ILE A 215 3.96 -10.70 13.92
C ILE A 215 3.55 -9.60 14.92
N MET A 216 2.24 -9.44 15.16
CA MET A 216 1.72 -8.45 16.11
C MET A 216 1.78 -9.00 17.55
N THR A 217 2.99 -9.27 18.06
CA THR A 217 3.26 -9.73 19.42
C THR A 217 3.77 -8.57 20.28
N ASP A 218 3.60 -8.68 21.62
CA ASP A 218 4.11 -7.65 22.53
C ASP A 218 5.61 -7.44 22.35
N GLU A 219 6.39 -8.52 22.19
CA GLU A 219 7.84 -8.44 21.96
C GLU A 219 8.21 -7.60 20.72
N ASN A 220 7.54 -7.85 19.59
CA ASN A 220 7.79 -7.08 18.35
C ASN A 220 7.31 -5.64 18.47
N LEU A 221 6.17 -5.42 19.13
CA LEU A 221 5.61 -4.06 19.30
C LEU A 221 6.46 -3.23 20.27
N GLU A 222 6.95 -3.82 21.34
CA GLU A 222 7.89 -3.17 22.26
C GLU A 222 9.19 -2.83 21.53
N LYS A 223 9.79 -3.79 20.84
CA LYS A 223 11.09 -3.60 20.19
C LYS A 223 11.07 -2.58 19.05
N VAL A 224 10.03 -2.59 18.23
CA VAL A 224 9.96 -1.77 17.01
C VAL A 224 9.26 -0.42 17.25
N PHE A 225 8.19 -0.42 18.05
CA PHE A 225 7.35 0.77 18.24
C PHE A 225 7.45 1.36 19.65
N ASN A 226 8.10 0.66 20.58
CA ASN A 226 8.19 1.06 22.00
C ASN A 226 6.78 1.21 22.65
N ILE A 227 5.88 0.31 22.32
CA ILE A 227 4.50 0.31 22.80
C ILE A 227 4.09 -1.05 23.35
N ARG A 228 3.06 -1.04 24.20
CA ARG A 228 2.25 -2.20 24.55
C ARG A 228 0.88 -2.09 23.90
N ALA A 229 0.31 -3.22 23.48
CA ALA A 229 -0.98 -3.26 22.82
C ALA A 229 -1.95 -4.22 23.54
N TYR A 230 -3.24 -3.90 23.45
CA TYR A 230 -4.31 -4.85 23.78
C TYR A 230 -4.55 -5.77 22.56
N HIS A 231 -4.61 -7.07 22.83
CA HIS A 231 -4.86 -8.08 21.80
C HIS A 231 -6.17 -8.81 22.05
N ALA A 232 -6.98 -8.96 21.01
CA ALA A 232 -8.18 -9.77 21.03
C ALA A 232 -8.35 -10.51 19.70
N ARG A 233 -9.04 -11.66 19.73
CA ARG A 233 -9.46 -12.38 18.53
C ARG A 233 -10.94 -12.17 18.28
N THR A 234 -11.29 -11.89 17.05
CA THR A 234 -12.67 -11.76 16.58
C THR A 234 -12.89 -12.68 15.38
N ASP A 235 -14.15 -12.83 14.98
CA ASP A 235 -14.54 -13.49 13.71
C ASP A 235 -13.97 -12.80 12.46
N LYS A 236 -13.63 -11.49 12.56
CA LYS A 236 -13.08 -10.68 11.48
C LYS A 236 -11.56 -10.60 11.44
N GLY A 237 -10.87 -11.12 12.45
CA GLY A 237 -9.41 -11.06 12.54
C GLY A 237 -8.92 -10.73 13.94
N ILE A 238 -7.69 -10.26 14.01
CA ILE A 238 -7.04 -9.91 15.28
C ILE A 238 -7.16 -8.40 15.49
N ILE A 239 -7.55 -8.02 16.70
CA ILE A 239 -7.44 -6.66 17.19
C ILE A 239 -6.06 -6.50 17.81
N CYS A 240 -5.36 -5.44 17.42
CA CYS A 240 -4.08 -5.02 17.99
C CYS A 240 -4.14 -3.52 18.24
N GLN A 241 -4.63 -3.14 19.43
CA GLN A 241 -4.85 -1.74 19.79
C GLN A 241 -3.72 -1.25 20.70
N PRO A 242 -2.86 -0.30 20.26
CA PRO A 242 -1.88 0.35 21.14
C PRO A 242 -2.58 0.99 22.35
N ILE A 243 -2.05 0.77 23.56
CA ILE A 243 -2.63 1.26 24.81
C ILE A 243 -1.63 2.02 25.68
N GLU A 244 -0.33 1.77 25.50
CA GLU A 244 0.68 2.34 26.37
C GLU A 244 1.98 2.56 25.58
N VAL A 245 2.66 3.67 25.85
CA VAL A 245 4.04 3.91 25.40
C VAL A 245 4.97 3.45 26.52
N LEU A 246 5.93 2.60 26.21
CA LEU A 246 6.90 2.12 27.19
C LEU A 246 7.93 3.22 27.44
N SER A 247 8.07 3.64 28.69
CA SER A 247 9.08 4.61 29.09
C SER A 247 10.47 3.99 28.95
N HIS A 248 11.28 4.50 28.05
CA HIS A 248 12.72 4.25 28.14
C HIS A 248 13.23 5.05 29.33
N SER A 249 13.87 4.36 30.29
CA SER A 249 14.75 5.03 31.24
C SER A 249 15.86 5.68 30.40
N TYR A 250 15.85 7.01 30.31
CA TYR A 250 16.93 7.81 29.72
C TYR A 250 18.21 7.64 30.52
#